data_7d0cbafbcb82da604c1cf0a64e665ad0
#
_entry.id   7d0cbafbcb82da604c1cf0a64e665ad0
#
_cell.length_a   1.000
_cell.length_b   1.000
_cell.length_c   1.000
_cell.angle_alpha   90.00
_cell.angle_beta   90.00
_cell.angle_gamma   90.00
#
_symmetry.space_group_name_H-M   'P 1'
#
loop_
_entity.id
_entity.type
_entity.pdbx_description
1 polymer ?
#
loop_
_entity_poly.entity_id
_entity_poly.type
_entity_poly.pdbx_seq_one_letter_code
_entity_poly.pdbx_strand_id
1 'polypeptide(L)'
;LLTPTAGTVMLQQQAMKNLKNRQRAAKIGVLFQEAENQLFHSTVADEIAFGLKLQKCPADEITQRTNAALQCCQLADTASAHPLDLHSAQRRMVAVACLEALSPPLLLLDEPSRDFDENWMSVFESWLEKCRQRGTSVVAISHDAAFTRRHFSRVVRLEDGVIRNVNPSDDIHP
;
A
#
# COMPACT_ATOMS: atom_id res chain seq x y z
N LEU A 1 5.19 5.18 15.88
CA LEU A 1 4.14 6.08 15.37
C LEU A 1 4.05 7.29 16.30
N LEU A 2 4.00 8.48 15.71
CA LEU A 2 3.83 9.72 16.46
C LEU A 2 2.40 9.82 16.99
N THR A 3 2.26 10.39 18.18
CA THR A 3 0.96 10.72 18.76
C THR A 3 0.65 12.20 18.45
N PRO A 4 -0.57 12.53 18.00
CA PRO A 4 -0.96 13.93 17.80
C PRO A 4 -0.81 14.73 19.09
N THR A 5 -0.23 15.94 19.00
CA THR A 5 -0.08 16.87 20.13
C THR A 5 -1.45 17.39 20.58
N ALA A 6 -2.36 17.56 19.62
CA ALA A 6 -3.74 17.96 19.85
C ALA A 6 -4.66 17.34 18.81
N GLY A 7 -5.96 17.28 19.07
CA GLY A 7 -6.95 16.73 18.17
C GLY A 7 -7.05 15.19 18.24
N THR A 8 -7.81 14.62 17.31
CA THR A 8 -8.07 13.17 17.27
C THR A 8 -8.08 12.68 15.82
N VAL A 9 -7.33 11.62 15.56
CA VAL A 9 -7.40 10.89 14.28
C VAL A 9 -8.49 9.83 14.38
N MET A 10 -9.45 9.88 13.46
CA MET A 10 -10.57 8.96 13.39
C MET A 10 -10.44 8.05 12.16
N LEU A 11 -10.72 6.77 12.32
CA LEU A 11 -10.83 5.80 11.23
C LEU A 11 -12.16 5.05 11.38
N GLN A 12 -13.02 5.12 10.35
CA GLN A 12 -14.36 4.50 10.40
C GLN A 12 -15.11 4.83 11.71
N GLN A 13 -15.14 6.11 12.09
CA GLN A 13 -15.78 6.63 13.31
C GLN A 13 -15.18 6.13 14.64
N GLN A 14 -14.04 5.46 14.61
CA GLN A 14 -13.30 5.01 15.79
C GLN A 14 -12.02 5.84 15.97
N ALA A 15 -11.78 6.31 17.18
CA ALA A 15 -10.54 7.03 17.49
C ALA A 15 -9.34 6.07 17.40
N MET A 16 -8.34 6.42 16.58
CA MET A 16 -7.14 5.61 16.35
C MET A 16 -6.39 5.25 17.65
N LYS A 17 -6.40 6.16 18.64
CA LYS A 17 -5.77 5.93 19.95
C LYS A 17 -6.36 4.74 20.72
N ASN A 18 -7.63 4.40 20.46
CA ASN A 18 -8.35 3.32 21.11
C ASN A 18 -8.14 1.95 20.42
N LEU A 19 -7.56 1.92 19.22
CA LEU A 19 -7.31 0.69 18.48
C LEU A 19 -6.00 0.05 18.93
N LYS A 20 -6.04 -1.26 19.21
CA LYS A 20 -4.82 -2.07 19.40
C LYS A 20 -4.06 -2.21 18.10
N ASN A 21 -2.73 -2.46 18.15
CA ASN A 21 -1.88 -2.56 16.96
C ASN A 21 -2.42 -3.57 15.93
N ARG A 22 -2.90 -4.73 16.37
CA ARG A 22 -3.51 -5.73 15.47
C ARG A 22 -4.76 -5.20 14.76
N GLN A 23 -5.59 -4.41 15.44
CA GLN A 23 -6.79 -3.80 14.84
C GLN A 23 -6.42 -2.72 13.81
N ARG A 24 -5.35 -1.95 14.09
CA ARG A 24 -4.81 -0.96 13.13
C ARG A 24 -4.26 -1.66 11.89
N ALA A 25 -3.44 -2.70 12.08
CA ALA A 25 -2.87 -3.48 10.98
C ALA A 25 -3.92 -4.19 10.11
N ALA A 26 -5.08 -4.52 10.66
CA ALA A 26 -6.19 -5.06 9.88
C ALA A 26 -6.96 -4.00 9.07
N LYS A 27 -6.83 -2.72 9.43
CA LYS A 27 -7.60 -1.61 8.82
C LYS A 27 -6.76 -0.71 7.91
N ILE A 28 -5.44 -0.70 8.08
CA ILE A 28 -4.53 0.20 7.37
C ILE A 28 -3.40 -0.61 6.78
N GLY A 29 -3.27 -0.56 5.48
CA GLY A 29 -2.09 -1.01 4.76
C GLY A 29 -1.16 0.16 4.48
N VAL A 30 0.14 -0.03 4.64
CA VAL A 30 1.14 1.01 4.39
C VAL A 30 2.17 0.49 3.41
N LEU A 31 2.36 1.21 2.30
CA LEU A 31 3.50 1.05 1.42
C LEU A 31 4.50 2.16 1.74
N PHE A 32 5.65 1.80 2.28
CA PHE A 32 6.72 2.76 2.59
C PHE A 32 7.55 3.09 1.36
N GLN A 33 8.23 4.21 1.41
CA GLN A 33 9.12 4.67 0.35
C GLN A 33 10.21 3.63 0.01
N GLU A 34 10.80 2.99 1.02
CA GLU A 34 11.77 1.91 0.88
C GLU A 34 11.11 0.56 1.20
N ALA A 35 10.44 -0.01 0.20
CA ALA A 35 9.65 -1.22 0.36
C ALA A 35 10.49 -2.45 0.74
N GLU A 36 11.75 -2.50 0.30
CA GLU A 36 12.71 -3.57 0.63
C GLU A 36 12.99 -3.71 2.13
N ASN A 37 12.92 -2.61 2.88
CA ASN A 37 13.12 -2.63 4.33
C ASN A 37 11.97 -3.30 5.09
N GLN A 38 10.91 -3.69 4.38
CA GLN A 38 9.76 -4.40 4.94
C GLN A 38 9.82 -5.91 4.71
N LEU A 39 10.74 -6.40 3.88
CA LEU A 39 10.83 -7.80 3.44
C LEU A 39 11.85 -8.54 4.31
N PHE A 40 11.41 -9.60 4.98
CA PHE A 40 12.25 -10.34 5.93
C PHE A 40 12.05 -11.86 5.91
N HIS A 41 11.15 -12.40 5.07
CA HIS A 41 10.96 -13.83 4.93
C HIS A 41 11.84 -14.43 3.84
N SER A 42 12.04 -15.75 3.91
CA SER A 42 12.90 -16.49 2.99
C SER A 42 12.31 -16.66 1.59
N THR A 43 11.00 -16.55 1.43
CA THR A 43 10.33 -16.65 0.14
C THR A 43 9.31 -15.53 -0.04
N VAL A 44 9.05 -15.17 -1.31
CA VAL A 44 7.99 -14.23 -1.67
C VAL A 44 6.62 -14.70 -1.17
N ALA A 45 6.34 -16.00 -1.29
CA ALA A 45 5.07 -16.55 -0.83
C ALA A 45 4.91 -16.43 0.70
N ASP A 46 5.97 -16.71 1.48
CA ASP A 46 5.93 -16.56 2.94
C ASP A 46 5.77 -15.11 3.37
N GLU A 47 6.44 -14.17 2.67
CA GLU A 47 6.30 -12.74 2.92
C GLU A 47 4.84 -12.30 2.76
N ILE A 48 4.20 -12.67 1.65
CA ILE A 48 2.80 -12.34 1.38
C ILE A 48 1.86 -13.00 2.40
N ALA A 49 2.11 -14.26 2.76
CA ALA A 49 1.28 -15.01 3.70
C ALA A 49 1.38 -14.51 5.14
N PHE A 50 2.46 -13.82 5.50
CA PHE A 50 2.77 -13.47 6.89
C PHE A 50 1.67 -12.65 7.57
N GLY A 51 1.20 -11.60 6.93
CA GLY A 51 0.13 -10.77 7.47
C GLY A 51 -1.18 -11.54 7.73
N LEU A 52 -1.52 -12.48 6.85
CA LEU A 52 -2.69 -13.35 7.00
C LEU A 52 -2.53 -14.32 8.18
N LYS A 53 -1.33 -14.90 8.35
CA LYS A 53 -0.98 -15.74 9.51
C LYS A 53 -1.13 -14.95 10.81
N LEU A 54 -0.67 -13.69 10.87
CA LEU A 54 -0.85 -12.81 12.04
C LEU A 54 -2.32 -12.48 12.32
N GLN A 55 -3.15 -12.37 11.29
CA GLN A 55 -4.59 -12.19 11.43
C GLN A 55 -5.31 -13.49 11.85
N LYS A 56 -4.60 -14.62 11.87
CA LYS A 56 -5.14 -15.94 12.19
C LYS A 56 -6.21 -16.42 11.20
N CYS A 57 -6.00 -16.12 9.91
CA CYS A 57 -6.83 -16.67 8.85
C CYS A 57 -6.68 -18.19 8.75
N PRO A 58 -7.71 -18.94 8.32
CA PRO A 58 -7.61 -20.37 8.02
C PRO A 58 -6.54 -20.68 6.97
N ALA A 59 -5.93 -21.87 7.03
CA ALA A 59 -4.80 -22.22 6.16
C ALA A 59 -5.16 -22.23 4.66
N ASP A 60 -6.35 -22.69 4.32
CA ASP A 60 -6.90 -22.67 2.96
C ASP A 60 -7.11 -21.24 2.46
N GLU A 61 -7.64 -20.35 3.28
CA GLU A 61 -7.78 -18.92 2.96
C GLU A 61 -6.41 -18.26 2.76
N ILE A 62 -5.43 -18.54 3.61
CA ILE A 62 -4.05 -18.03 3.45
C ILE A 62 -3.51 -18.45 2.08
N THR A 63 -3.62 -19.72 1.73
CA THR A 63 -3.14 -20.25 0.45
C THR A 63 -3.83 -19.57 -0.72
N GLN A 64 -5.15 -19.48 -0.67
CA GLN A 64 -5.95 -18.86 -1.73
C GLN A 64 -5.60 -17.38 -1.93
N ARG A 65 -5.54 -16.60 -0.85
CA ARG A 65 -5.26 -15.16 -0.91
C ARG A 65 -3.82 -14.88 -1.30
N THR A 66 -2.87 -15.69 -0.85
CA THR A 66 -1.47 -15.59 -1.26
C THR A 66 -1.33 -15.84 -2.77
N ASN A 67 -1.93 -16.90 -3.30
CA ASN A 67 -1.88 -17.21 -4.72
C ASN A 67 -2.58 -16.13 -5.57
N ALA A 68 -3.71 -15.62 -5.11
CA ALA A 68 -4.41 -14.53 -5.79
C ALA A 68 -3.57 -13.24 -5.84
N ALA A 69 -2.87 -12.90 -4.74
CA ALA A 69 -1.98 -11.75 -4.69
C ALA A 69 -0.75 -11.92 -5.61
N LEU A 70 -0.14 -13.11 -5.64
CA LEU A 70 0.96 -13.44 -6.55
C LEU A 70 0.53 -13.24 -8.01
N GLN A 71 -0.64 -13.72 -8.40
CA GLN A 71 -1.17 -13.56 -9.75
C GLN A 71 -1.50 -12.08 -10.05
N CYS A 72 -2.16 -11.40 -9.14
CA CYS A 72 -2.56 -10.00 -9.32
C CYS A 72 -1.35 -9.08 -9.53
N CYS A 73 -0.24 -9.36 -8.83
CA CYS A 73 1.00 -8.59 -8.86
C CYS A 73 2.05 -9.14 -9.84
N GLN A 74 1.71 -10.12 -10.67
CA GLN A 74 2.61 -10.77 -11.65
C GLN A 74 3.89 -11.33 -11.01
N LEU A 75 3.77 -11.94 -9.84
CA LEU A 75 4.88 -12.53 -9.08
C LEU A 75 4.79 -14.06 -8.97
N ALA A 76 3.90 -14.72 -9.73
CA ALA A 76 3.66 -16.16 -9.62
C ALA A 76 4.94 -16.99 -9.83
N ASP A 77 5.77 -16.64 -10.82
CA ASP A 77 7.00 -17.35 -11.16
C ASP A 77 8.12 -17.12 -10.13
N THR A 78 7.96 -16.14 -9.23
CA THR A 78 8.94 -15.81 -8.19
C THR A 78 8.51 -16.23 -6.78
N ALA A 79 7.42 -16.98 -6.65
CA ALA A 79 6.82 -17.33 -5.36
C ALA A 79 7.81 -18.01 -4.39
N SER A 80 8.70 -18.85 -4.89
CA SER A 80 9.74 -19.57 -4.12
C SER A 80 11.08 -18.83 -4.04
N ALA A 81 11.24 -17.72 -4.75
CA ALA A 81 12.47 -16.93 -4.70
C ALA A 81 12.60 -16.18 -3.38
N HIS A 82 13.87 -15.90 -2.98
CA HIS A 82 14.11 -14.99 -1.87
C HIS A 82 13.82 -13.55 -2.32
N PRO A 83 13.05 -12.75 -1.56
CA PRO A 83 12.68 -11.39 -1.98
C PRO A 83 13.86 -10.49 -2.34
N LEU A 84 14.99 -10.64 -1.63
CA LEU A 84 16.20 -9.83 -1.88
C LEU A 84 16.94 -10.21 -3.17
N ASP A 85 16.66 -11.38 -3.77
CA ASP A 85 17.25 -11.80 -5.06
C ASP A 85 16.51 -11.16 -6.25
N LEU A 86 15.36 -10.54 -6.01
CA LEU A 86 14.57 -9.86 -7.02
C LEU A 86 15.13 -8.47 -7.33
N HIS A 87 14.86 -7.91 -8.50
CA HIS A 87 15.18 -6.51 -8.79
C HIS A 87 14.23 -5.54 -8.03
N SER A 88 14.60 -4.26 -7.96
CA SER A 88 13.91 -3.25 -7.13
C SER A 88 12.39 -3.17 -7.37
N ALA A 89 11.97 -3.12 -8.62
CA ALA A 89 10.54 -3.05 -8.95
C ALA A 89 9.77 -4.30 -8.49
N GLN A 90 10.35 -5.51 -8.66
CA GLN A 90 9.74 -6.73 -8.16
C GLN A 90 9.67 -6.75 -6.63
N ARG A 91 10.74 -6.36 -5.92
CA ARG A 91 10.70 -6.25 -4.45
C ARG A 91 9.59 -5.31 -3.99
N ARG A 92 9.44 -4.17 -4.67
CA ARG A 92 8.35 -3.24 -4.38
C ARG A 92 6.99 -3.87 -4.63
N MET A 93 6.84 -4.63 -5.73
CA MET A 93 5.60 -5.38 -6.00
C MET A 93 5.34 -6.50 -4.99
N VAL A 94 6.34 -7.10 -4.34
CA VAL A 94 6.13 -8.03 -3.22
C VAL A 94 5.44 -7.31 -2.05
N ALA A 95 5.88 -6.10 -1.69
CA ALA A 95 5.21 -5.30 -0.66
C ALA A 95 3.77 -4.95 -1.06
N VAL A 96 3.53 -4.64 -2.34
CA VAL A 96 2.17 -4.42 -2.88
C VAL A 96 1.33 -5.71 -2.79
N ALA A 97 1.90 -6.87 -3.10
CA ALA A 97 1.22 -8.16 -2.98
C ALA A 97 0.85 -8.52 -1.53
N CYS A 98 1.66 -8.11 -0.55
CA CYS A 98 1.30 -8.21 0.87
C CYS A 98 0.03 -7.38 1.20
N LEU A 99 -0.06 -6.16 0.64
CA LEU A 99 -1.24 -5.32 0.79
C LEU A 99 -2.46 -5.88 0.05
N GLU A 100 -2.27 -6.45 -1.15
CA GLU A 100 -3.33 -7.13 -1.89
C GLU A 100 -3.89 -8.30 -1.08
N ALA A 101 -3.03 -9.16 -0.56
CA ALA A 101 -3.43 -10.30 0.26
C ALA A 101 -4.21 -9.88 1.52
N LEU A 102 -3.79 -8.81 2.19
CA LEU A 102 -4.46 -8.28 3.38
C LEU A 102 -5.76 -7.52 3.08
N SER A 103 -5.85 -6.92 1.90
CA SER A 103 -7.01 -6.16 1.42
C SER A 103 -7.59 -5.19 2.47
N PRO A 104 -6.80 -4.28 3.03
CA PRO A 104 -7.26 -3.36 4.07
C PRO A 104 -8.21 -2.30 3.48
N PRO A 105 -9.15 -1.74 4.26
CA PRO A 105 -10.07 -0.72 3.79
C PRO A 105 -9.41 0.65 3.54
N LEU A 106 -8.20 0.89 4.06
CA LEU A 106 -7.41 2.10 3.84
C LEU A 106 -5.99 1.76 3.47
N LEU A 107 -5.49 2.35 2.39
CA LEU A 107 -4.09 2.32 1.98
C LEU A 107 -3.43 3.69 2.20
N LEU A 108 -2.25 3.67 2.80
CA LEU A 108 -1.34 4.81 2.89
C LEU A 108 -0.11 4.49 2.06
N LEU A 109 0.13 5.27 1.00
CA LEU A 109 1.18 5.01 0.03
C LEU A 109 2.20 6.16 0.09
N ASP A 110 3.46 5.84 0.34
CA ASP A 110 4.56 6.81 0.37
C ASP A 110 5.41 6.64 -0.89
N GLU A 111 5.41 7.67 -1.75
CA GLU A 111 6.07 7.72 -3.06
C GLU A 111 5.78 6.43 -3.89
N PRO A 112 4.49 6.11 -4.16
CA PRO A 112 4.12 4.81 -4.71
C PRO A 112 4.61 4.55 -6.12
N SER A 113 4.86 5.59 -6.94
CA SER A 113 5.34 5.48 -8.32
C SER A 113 6.86 5.25 -8.42
N ARG A 114 7.59 5.37 -7.31
CA ARG A 114 9.04 5.25 -7.30
C ARG A 114 9.51 3.83 -7.63
N ASP A 115 10.66 3.73 -8.29
CA ASP A 115 11.39 2.48 -8.61
C ASP A 115 10.67 1.53 -9.58
N PHE A 116 9.56 1.94 -10.18
CA PHE A 116 8.91 1.21 -11.25
C PHE A 116 9.38 1.69 -12.63
N ASP A 117 9.71 0.73 -13.49
CA ASP A 117 9.74 0.96 -14.93
C ASP A 117 8.32 1.02 -15.51
N GLU A 118 8.18 1.27 -16.80
CA GLU A 118 6.87 1.42 -17.46
C GLU A 118 5.99 0.17 -17.32
N ASN A 119 6.59 -1.03 -17.40
CA ASN A 119 5.86 -2.30 -17.29
C ASN A 119 5.32 -2.50 -15.88
N TRP A 120 6.20 -2.35 -14.86
CA TRP A 120 5.79 -2.52 -13.46
C TRP A 120 4.86 -1.42 -12.99
N MET A 121 5.00 -0.21 -13.53
CA MET A 121 4.04 0.87 -13.28
C MET A 121 2.65 0.49 -13.76
N SER A 122 2.52 -0.10 -14.94
CA SER A 122 1.22 -0.58 -15.47
C SER A 122 0.58 -1.63 -14.57
N VAL A 123 1.38 -2.56 -14.03
CA VAL A 123 0.89 -3.58 -13.06
C VAL A 123 0.41 -2.92 -11.77
N PHE A 124 1.20 -1.99 -11.24
CA PHE A 124 0.84 -1.23 -10.02
C PHE A 124 -0.43 -0.40 -10.21
N GLU A 125 -0.54 0.34 -11.31
CA GLU A 125 -1.74 1.14 -11.63
C GLU A 125 -2.99 0.27 -11.77
N SER A 126 -2.87 -0.92 -12.41
CA SER A 126 -3.96 -1.89 -12.52
C SER A 126 -4.39 -2.41 -11.15
N TRP A 127 -3.46 -2.68 -10.25
CA TRP A 127 -3.75 -3.07 -8.88
C TRP A 127 -4.45 -1.95 -8.11
N LEU A 128 -3.96 -0.72 -8.23
CA LEU A 128 -4.53 0.45 -7.57
C LEU A 128 -5.99 0.68 -8.00
N GLU A 129 -6.28 0.52 -9.29
CA GLU A 129 -7.63 0.63 -9.81
C GLU A 129 -8.54 -0.47 -9.26
N LYS A 130 -8.09 -1.72 -9.18
CA LYS A 130 -8.84 -2.81 -8.53
C LYS A 130 -9.14 -2.50 -7.06
N CYS A 131 -8.19 -1.92 -6.32
CA CYS A 131 -8.42 -1.48 -4.95
C CYS A 131 -9.55 -0.45 -4.87
N ARG A 132 -9.56 0.55 -5.76
CA ARG A 132 -10.62 1.57 -5.82
C ARG A 132 -11.98 0.98 -6.17
N GLN A 133 -12.04 0.07 -7.12
CA GLN A 133 -13.28 -0.62 -7.50
C GLN A 133 -13.88 -1.45 -6.35
N ARG A 134 -13.03 -1.97 -5.45
CA ARG A 134 -13.45 -2.65 -4.22
C ARG A 134 -13.85 -1.69 -3.10
N GLY A 135 -13.75 -0.37 -3.32
CA GLY A 135 -14.08 0.64 -2.32
C GLY A 135 -12.97 0.92 -1.30
N THR A 136 -11.72 0.50 -1.57
CA THR A 136 -10.57 0.82 -0.74
C THR A 136 -10.28 2.32 -0.83
N SER A 137 -10.19 2.99 0.32
CA SER A 137 -9.73 4.37 0.39
C SER A 137 -8.22 4.43 0.25
N VAL A 138 -7.71 5.37 -0.57
CA VAL A 138 -6.28 5.53 -0.81
C VAL A 138 -5.84 6.94 -0.47
N VAL A 139 -4.80 7.07 0.33
CA VAL A 139 -4.07 8.32 0.58
C VAL A 139 -2.63 8.10 0.15
N ALA A 140 -2.13 8.95 -0.73
CA ALA A 140 -0.75 8.88 -1.18
C ALA A 140 -0.01 10.18 -0.94
N ILE A 141 1.29 10.07 -0.63
CA ILE A 141 2.25 11.16 -0.69
C ILE A 141 3.05 10.93 -1.97
N SER A 142 3.10 11.92 -2.85
CA SER A 142 3.86 11.81 -4.10
C SER A 142 4.29 13.18 -4.60
N HIS A 143 5.50 13.22 -5.16
CA HIS A 143 6.03 14.35 -5.94
C HIS A 143 5.75 14.20 -7.45
N ASP A 144 5.21 13.05 -7.88
CA ASP A 144 4.83 12.81 -9.27
C ASP A 144 3.46 13.43 -9.58
N ALA A 145 3.47 14.62 -10.17
CA ALA A 145 2.27 15.34 -10.53
C ALA A 145 1.43 14.62 -11.61
N ALA A 146 2.07 13.87 -12.52
CA ALA A 146 1.35 13.13 -13.57
C ALA A 146 0.60 11.94 -12.97
N PHE A 147 1.24 11.17 -12.10
CA PHE A 147 0.62 10.09 -11.34
C PHE A 147 -0.52 10.62 -10.46
N THR A 148 -0.28 11.71 -9.73
CA THR A 148 -1.29 12.31 -8.84
C THR A 148 -2.53 12.74 -9.61
N ARG A 149 -2.40 13.44 -10.72
CA ARG A 149 -3.53 13.88 -11.55
C ARG A 149 -4.32 12.71 -12.15
N ARG A 150 -3.64 11.61 -12.50
CA ARG A 150 -4.27 10.44 -13.12
C ARG A 150 -5.09 9.64 -12.10
N HIS A 151 -4.60 9.53 -10.86
CA HIS A 151 -5.15 8.58 -9.90
C HIS A 151 -5.92 9.20 -8.74
N PHE A 152 -5.83 10.51 -8.50
CA PHE A 152 -6.45 11.13 -7.33
C PHE A 152 -7.36 12.29 -7.71
N SER A 153 -8.59 12.26 -7.18
CA SER A 153 -9.59 13.31 -7.40
C SER A 153 -9.46 14.48 -6.41
N ARG A 154 -8.68 14.32 -5.35
CA ARG A 154 -8.45 15.34 -4.32
C ARG A 154 -6.97 15.42 -3.99
N VAL A 155 -6.43 16.63 -4.00
CA VAL A 155 -5.06 16.92 -3.61
C VAL A 155 -5.07 17.82 -2.38
N VAL A 156 -4.19 17.50 -1.43
CA VAL A 156 -3.96 18.30 -0.23
C VAL A 156 -2.49 18.71 -0.22
N ARG A 157 -2.20 20.00 -0.23
CA ARG A 157 -0.84 20.50 -0.13
C ARG A 157 -0.50 20.79 1.33
N LEU A 158 0.66 20.37 1.77
CA LEU A 158 1.20 20.67 3.08
C LEU A 158 2.34 21.69 2.91
N GLU A 159 2.17 22.89 3.44
CA GLU A 159 3.16 23.99 3.39
C GLU A 159 3.38 24.52 4.79
N ASP A 160 4.63 24.56 5.26
CA ASP A 160 5.02 25.08 6.59
C ASP A 160 4.20 24.48 7.74
N GLY A 161 3.86 23.17 7.62
CA GLY A 161 3.05 22.48 8.63
C GLY A 161 1.56 22.76 8.57
N VAL A 162 1.08 23.53 7.57
CA VAL A 162 -0.33 23.88 7.39
C VAL A 162 -0.90 23.19 6.15
N ILE A 163 -2.09 22.62 6.31
CA ILE A 163 -2.82 22.02 5.19
C ILE A 163 -3.47 23.14 4.37
N ARG A 164 -3.17 23.13 3.05
CA ARG A 164 -3.86 23.91 2.04
C ARG A 164 -4.66 22.97 1.13
N ASN A 165 -5.97 23.18 1.04
CA ASN A 165 -6.79 22.45 0.07
C ASN A 165 -6.53 23.04 -1.31
N VAL A 166 -6.13 22.16 -2.24
CA VAL A 166 -5.97 22.49 -3.65
C VAL A 166 -7.01 21.66 -4.43
N ASN A 167 -7.85 22.31 -5.22
CA ASN A 167 -8.70 21.60 -6.16
C ASN A 167 -7.82 20.99 -7.27
N PRO A 168 -8.17 19.81 -7.82
CA PRO A 168 -7.36 19.15 -8.87
C PRO A 168 -7.16 20.00 -10.12
N SER A 169 -8.01 21.00 -10.35
CA SER A 169 -7.92 21.97 -11.45
C SER A 169 -6.99 23.15 -11.17
N ASP A 170 -6.62 23.37 -9.91
CA ASP A 170 -5.78 24.50 -9.52
C ASP A 170 -4.32 24.04 -9.41
N ASP A 171 -3.55 24.36 -10.42
CA ASP A 171 -2.08 24.38 -10.51
C ASP A 171 -1.28 23.38 -9.63
N ILE A 172 -1.10 22.18 -10.15
CA ILE A 172 0.10 21.42 -9.85
C ILE A 172 1.17 21.93 -10.82
N HIS A 173 1.73 23.10 -10.55
CA HIS A 173 2.96 23.57 -11.19
C HIS A 173 4.15 22.88 -10.51
N PRO A 174 5.17 22.48 -11.30
CA PRO A 174 6.39 21.84 -10.81
C PRO A 174 7.20 22.74 -9.89
#